data_99c4812498f1c8fa3ff466aae3dbd087
#
_entry.id   99c4812498f1c8fa3ff466aae3dbd087
#
_cell.length_a   1.000
_cell.length_b   1.000
_cell.length_c   1.000
_cell.angle_alpha   90.00
_cell.angle_beta   90.00
_cell.angle_gamma   90.00
#
_symmetry.space_group_name_H-M   'P 1'
#
loop_
_entity.id
_entity.type
_entity.pdbx_description
1 polymer ?
#
loop_
_entity_poly.entity_id
_entity_poly.type
_entity_poly.pdbx_seq_one_letter_code
_entity_poly.pdbx_strand_id
1 'polypeptide(L)'
;LFRSSAASDVYKRQVVYGINTGFGALSSVRIEGTQLEELQSNLVRSHACGIGEPMDPDIVLMMMTIRANSLAKGVSGIRPSVVDTLLGMVNSRIVPLIPRIGSLGASGDLAPLSHMAMGMMGEGKCLVQVAGKWVPKDSRTALEEAGLEPVKLQAKEGLSIINGTSQMCAYLTQTVLNMETLCFASDASVACSVEAIRGSH
;
A
#
# COMPACT_ATOMS: atom_id res chain seq x y z
N LEU A 1 3.39 20.84 -4.14
CA LEU A 1 3.25 22.29 -4.03
C LEU A 1 3.00 22.94 -5.40
N PHE A 2 1.92 22.53 -6.10
CA PHE A 2 1.50 23.18 -7.34
C PHE A 2 0.30 24.08 -7.03
N ARG A 3 0.57 25.28 -6.58
CA ARG A 3 -0.44 26.29 -6.33
C ARG A 3 -0.17 27.55 -7.16
N SER A 4 -0.41 27.44 -8.46
CA SER A 4 -0.89 28.61 -9.19
C SER A 4 -2.09 28.19 -10.03
N SER A 5 -3.14 29.00 -10.07
CA SER A 5 -4.29 28.79 -10.94
C SER A 5 -3.88 28.63 -12.41
N ALA A 6 -2.86 29.35 -12.84
CA ALA A 6 -2.28 29.28 -14.17
C ALA A 6 -1.66 27.91 -14.49
N ALA A 7 -0.93 27.28 -13.54
CA ALA A 7 -0.40 25.94 -13.73
C ALA A 7 -1.54 24.92 -13.85
N SER A 8 -2.59 25.04 -13.03
CA SER A 8 -3.78 24.19 -13.12
C SER A 8 -4.47 24.30 -14.48
N ASP A 9 -4.56 25.48 -15.06
CA ASP A 9 -5.22 25.69 -16.35
C ASP A 9 -4.37 25.19 -17.53
N VAL A 10 -3.05 25.29 -17.43
CA VAL A 10 -2.12 24.69 -18.39
C VAL A 10 -2.22 23.17 -18.35
N TYR A 11 -2.24 22.57 -17.17
CA TYR A 11 -2.41 21.10 -17.01
C TYR A 11 -3.76 20.61 -17.53
N LYS A 12 -4.85 21.35 -17.37
CA LYS A 12 -6.17 21.00 -17.92
C LYS A 12 -6.18 20.95 -19.46
N ARG A 13 -5.28 21.65 -20.15
CA ARG A 13 -5.19 21.67 -21.62
C ARG A 13 -4.17 20.70 -22.19
N GLN A 14 -3.18 20.28 -21.40
CA GLN A 14 -2.14 19.32 -21.81
C GLN A 14 -2.56 17.87 -21.51
N VAL A 15 -2.06 16.96 -22.32
CA VAL A 15 -2.15 15.51 -22.08
C VAL A 15 -1.06 15.14 -21.09
N VAL A 16 -1.43 14.77 -19.87
CA VAL A 16 -0.50 14.40 -18.80
C VAL A 16 -0.82 12.99 -18.32
N TYR A 17 0.15 12.10 -18.51
CA TYR A 17 0.01 10.68 -18.15
C TYR A 17 -0.41 10.47 -16.69
N GLY A 18 -1.43 9.65 -16.50
CA GLY A 18 -1.97 9.31 -15.19
C GLY A 18 -2.81 10.40 -14.51
N ILE A 19 -2.97 11.57 -15.15
CA ILE A 19 -3.83 12.67 -14.70
C ILE A 19 -5.09 12.72 -15.56
N ASN A 20 -4.95 12.94 -16.86
CA ASN A 20 -6.06 13.07 -17.81
C ASN A 20 -5.91 12.16 -19.03
N THR A 21 -5.21 11.05 -18.88
CA THR A 21 -5.08 10.00 -19.88
C THR A 21 -5.50 8.65 -19.32
N GLY A 22 -5.76 7.69 -20.21
CA GLY A 22 -5.74 6.28 -19.86
C GLY A 22 -4.33 5.80 -19.50
N PHE A 23 -4.17 4.50 -19.26
CA PHE A 23 -2.94 3.86 -18.81
C PHE A 23 -2.43 2.84 -19.83
N GLY A 24 -1.13 2.54 -19.80
CA GLY A 24 -0.51 1.55 -20.68
C GLY A 24 -0.78 1.87 -22.16
N ALA A 25 -1.42 0.95 -22.88
CA ALA A 25 -1.76 1.13 -24.31
C ALA A 25 -2.70 2.33 -24.57
N LEU A 26 -3.44 2.80 -23.57
CA LEU A 26 -4.34 3.94 -23.65
C LEU A 26 -3.70 5.25 -23.15
N SER A 27 -2.39 5.30 -22.98
CA SER A 27 -1.66 6.46 -22.44
C SER A 27 -1.79 7.73 -23.28
N SER A 28 -2.12 7.61 -24.56
CA SER A 28 -2.37 8.74 -25.49
C SER A 28 -3.84 9.15 -25.55
N VAL A 29 -4.76 8.38 -24.97
CA VAL A 29 -6.20 8.68 -24.99
C VAL A 29 -6.50 9.66 -23.88
N ARG A 30 -6.98 10.86 -24.28
CA ARG A 30 -7.41 11.89 -23.32
C ARG A 30 -8.75 11.50 -22.70
N ILE A 31 -8.85 11.65 -21.37
CA ILE A 31 -10.06 11.40 -20.59
C ILE A 31 -10.66 12.75 -20.16
N GLU A 32 -11.96 12.89 -20.28
CA GLU A 32 -12.66 14.09 -19.85
C GLU A 32 -12.71 14.22 -18.33
N GLY A 33 -12.71 15.47 -17.83
CA GLY A 33 -12.64 15.75 -16.38
C GLY A 33 -13.71 15.07 -15.54
N THR A 34 -14.90 14.88 -16.09
CA THR A 34 -16.03 14.20 -15.43
C THR A 34 -15.83 12.69 -15.20
N GLN A 35 -14.93 12.07 -15.95
CA GLN A 35 -14.63 10.64 -15.89
C GLN A 35 -13.35 10.31 -15.11
N LEU A 36 -12.62 11.31 -14.65
CA LEU A 36 -11.30 11.10 -14.00
C LEU A 36 -11.39 10.33 -12.68
N GLU A 37 -12.40 10.61 -11.87
CA GLU A 37 -12.59 9.91 -10.58
C GLU A 37 -12.96 8.44 -10.81
N GLU A 38 -13.84 8.18 -11.77
CA GLU A 38 -14.23 6.83 -12.16
C GLU A 38 -13.03 6.06 -12.74
N LEU A 39 -12.22 6.71 -13.57
CA LEU A 39 -10.99 6.14 -14.12
C LEU A 39 -10.02 5.70 -13.02
N GLN A 40 -9.80 6.51 -11.97
CA GLN A 40 -8.91 6.14 -10.87
C GLN A 40 -9.44 4.95 -10.07
N SER A 41 -10.73 4.92 -9.80
CA SER A 41 -11.39 3.81 -9.11
C SER A 41 -11.34 2.51 -9.95
N ASN A 42 -11.59 2.61 -11.24
CA ASN A 42 -11.51 1.48 -12.16
C ASN A 42 -10.06 0.99 -12.36
N LEU A 43 -9.07 1.89 -12.34
CA LEU A 43 -7.66 1.51 -12.34
C LEU A 43 -7.35 0.63 -11.12
N VAL A 44 -7.73 1.04 -9.93
CA VAL A 44 -7.51 0.27 -8.69
C VAL A 44 -8.20 -1.09 -8.78
N ARG A 45 -9.48 -1.13 -9.14
CA ARG A 45 -10.24 -2.40 -9.24
C ARG A 45 -9.65 -3.35 -10.28
N SER A 46 -9.21 -2.84 -11.42
CA SER A 46 -8.62 -3.66 -12.48
C SER A 46 -7.27 -4.28 -12.12
N HIS A 47 -6.54 -3.68 -11.18
CA HIS A 47 -5.24 -4.17 -10.72
C HIS A 47 -5.33 -5.00 -9.43
N ALA A 48 -6.48 -5.02 -8.75
CA ALA A 48 -6.72 -5.85 -7.57
C ALA A 48 -6.99 -7.33 -7.96
N CYS A 49 -6.01 -7.94 -8.62
CA CYS A 49 -6.10 -9.28 -9.20
C CYS A 49 -5.26 -10.33 -8.42
N GLY A 50 -4.91 -10.05 -7.17
CA GLY A 50 -4.18 -10.97 -6.31
C GLY A 50 -4.98 -12.25 -6.02
N ILE A 51 -4.26 -13.37 -5.81
CA ILE A 51 -4.84 -14.68 -5.52
C ILE A 51 -4.12 -15.35 -4.33
N GLY A 52 -4.72 -16.43 -3.82
CA GLY A 52 -4.19 -17.24 -2.73
C GLY A 52 -4.58 -16.73 -1.34
N GLU A 53 -3.91 -17.28 -0.34
CA GLU A 53 -4.16 -16.93 1.06
C GLU A 53 -3.82 -15.46 1.35
N PRO A 54 -4.48 -14.84 2.34
CA PRO A 54 -4.15 -13.49 2.77
C PRO A 54 -2.70 -13.38 3.25
N MET A 55 -2.10 -12.21 3.03
CA MET A 55 -0.83 -11.82 3.65
C MET A 55 -0.99 -11.72 5.16
N ASP A 56 0.13 -11.93 5.85
CA ASP A 56 0.23 -11.67 7.29
C ASP A 56 -0.15 -10.21 7.61
N PRO A 57 -1.05 -9.96 8.57
CA PRO A 57 -1.48 -8.62 8.93
C PRO A 57 -0.35 -7.67 9.32
N ASP A 58 0.70 -8.17 9.97
CA ASP A 58 1.83 -7.33 10.38
C ASP A 58 2.66 -6.89 9.16
N ILE A 59 2.80 -7.75 8.15
CA ILE A 59 3.41 -7.38 6.86
C ILE A 59 2.56 -6.32 6.14
N VAL A 60 1.24 -6.46 6.15
CA VAL A 60 0.35 -5.47 5.54
C VAL A 60 0.44 -4.13 6.27
N LEU A 61 0.44 -4.11 7.61
CA LEU A 61 0.63 -2.88 8.40
C LEU A 61 1.96 -2.21 8.10
N MET A 62 3.04 -2.99 7.97
CA MET A 62 4.36 -2.48 7.58
C MET A 62 4.32 -1.88 6.17
N MET A 63 3.70 -2.58 5.21
CA MET A 63 3.51 -2.09 3.83
C MET A 63 2.73 -0.77 3.81
N MET A 64 1.64 -0.66 4.57
CA MET A 64 0.83 0.55 4.68
C MET A 64 1.65 1.72 5.27
N THR A 65 2.43 1.45 6.31
CA THR A 65 3.30 2.45 6.96
C THR A 65 4.38 2.95 6.00
N ILE A 66 5.05 2.05 5.29
CA ILE A 66 6.06 2.40 4.27
C ILE A 66 5.42 3.22 3.15
N ARG A 67 4.20 2.84 2.74
CA ARG A 67 3.47 3.59 1.70
C ARG A 67 3.11 4.99 2.17
N ALA A 68 2.57 5.14 3.36
CA ALA A 68 2.26 6.44 3.96
C ALA A 68 3.50 7.34 4.03
N ASN A 69 4.64 6.82 4.50
CA ASN A 69 5.90 7.55 4.54
C ASN A 69 6.37 8.01 3.15
N SER A 70 6.24 7.15 2.14
CA SER A 70 6.59 7.48 0.76
C SER A 70 5.69 8.58 0.19
N LEU A 71 4.38 8.51 0.42
CA LEU A 71 3.39 9.48 -0.05
C LEU A 71 3.51 10.82 0.68
N ALA A 72 3.82 10.81 1.97
CA ALA A 72 4.01 12.01 2.80
C ALA A 72 5.14 12.93 2.31
N LYS A 73 6.07 12.43 1.49
CA LYS A 73 7.10 13.26 0.83
C LYS A 73 6.52 14.31 -0.13
N GLY A 74 5.25 14.18 -0.51
CA GLY A 74 4.53 15.18 -1.30
C GLY A 74 4.88 15.24 -2.80
N VAL A 75 5.69 14.29 -3.31
CA VAL A 75 6.11 14.25 -4.72
C VAL A 75 5.21 13.41 -5.62
N SER A 76 4.28 12.65 -5.04
CA SER A 76 3.41 11.73 -5.79
C SER A 76 2.12 12.38 -6.31
N GLY A 77 1.81 13.61 -5.90
CA GLY A 77 0.58 14.32 -6.32
C GLY A 77 -0.68 13.69 -5.72
N ILE A 78 -0.66 13.41 -4.43
CA ILE A 78 -1.78 12.89 -3.65
C ILE A 78 -2.21 13.93 -2.60
N ARG A 79 -3.49 13.95 -2.25
CA ARG A 79 -4.01 14.83 -1.19
C ARG A 79 -3.56 14.34 0.20
N PRO A 80 -3.26 15.27 1.13
CA PRO A 80 -2.94 14.89 2.52
C PRO A 80 -4.02 14.03 3.17
N SER A 81 -5.31 14.32 2.95
CA SER A 81 -6.42 13.55 3.51
C SER A 81 -6.39 12.05 3.16
N VAL A 82 -5.85 11.67 2.00
CA VAL A 82 -5.69 10.26 1.62
C VAL A 82 -4.60 9.59 2.45
N VAL A 83 -3.52 10.32 2.74
CA VAL A 83 -2.45 9.85 3.63
C VAL A 83 -2.96 9.75 5.06
N ASP A 84 -3.77 10.72 5.50
CA ASP A 84 -4.38 10.72 6.83
C ASP A 84 -5.32 9.51 7.02
N THR A 85 -6.14 9.17 6.01
CA THR A 85 -6.97 7.95 6.05
C THR A 85 -6.09 6.71 6.15
N LEU A 86 -5.02 6.60 5.37
CA LEU A 86 -4.10 5.46 5.42
C LEU A 86 -3.45 5.31 6.81
N LEU A 87 -2.99 6.42 7.39
CA LEU A 87 -2.44 6.44 8.76
C LEU A 87 -3.51 6.12 9.82
N GLY A 88 -4.73 6.62 9.63
CA GLY A 88 -5.87 6.30 10.47
C GLY A 88 -6.17 4.80 10.49
N MET A 89 -6.13 4.13 9.34
CA MET A 89 -6.28 2.68 9.23
C MET A 89 -5.16 1.94 9.97
N VAL A 90 -3.90 2.37 9.80
CA VAL A 90 -2.76 1.78 10.52
C VAL A 90 -2.94 1.90 12.03
N ASN A 91 -3.27 3.09 12.52
CA ASN A 91 -3.46 3.36 13.95
C ASN A 91 -4.64 2.60 14.55
N SER A 92 -5.71 2.42 13.78
CA SER A 92 -6.90 1.65 14.17
C SER A 92 -6.76 0.14 13.91
N ARG A 93 -5.61 -0.31 13.42
CA ARG A 93 -5.35 -1.70 13.01
C ARG A 93 -6.42 -2.26 12.06
N ILE A 94 -6.83 -1.45 11.09
CA ILE A 94 -7.70 -1.87 9.98
C ILE A 94 -6.80 -2.30 8.83
N VAL A 95 -6.72 -3.60 8.60
CA VAL A 95 -5.77 -4.23 7.67
C VAL A 95 -6.53 -4.79 6.48
N PRO A 96 -6.43 -4.20 5.29
CA PRO A 96 -7.06 -4.76 4.09
C PRO A 96 -6.66 -6.22 3.85
N LEU A 97 -7.61 -7.04 3.42
CA LEU A 97 -7.34 -8.42 3.01
C LEU A 97 -6.62 -8.41 1.66
N ILE A 98 -5.33 -8.70 1.69
CA ILE A 98 -4.46 -8.68 0.50
C ILE A 98 -3.96 -10.09 0.23
N PRO A 99 -4.25 -10.68 -0.93
CA PRO A 99 -3.72 -11.98 -1.30
C PRO A 99 -2.19 -11.98 -1.44
N ARG A 100 -1.56 -13.08 -1.10
CA ARG A 100 -0.09 -13.22 -1.09
C ARG A 100 0.55 -13.18 -2.48
N ILE A 101 -0.17 -13.62 -3.50
CA ILE A 101 0.33 -13.78 -4.86
C ILE A 101 -0.32 -12.71 -5.75
N GLY A 102 0.48 -11.89 -6.43
CA GLY A 102 -0.05 -10.84 -7.31
C GLY A 102 0.96 -9.78 -7.71
N SER A 103 1.98 -9.50 -6.89
CA SER A 103 3.02 -8.56 -7.28
C SER A 103 3.98 -9.22 -8.29
N LEU A 104 4.23 -8.51 -9.41
CA LEU A 104 5.27 -8.84 -10.37
C LEU A 104 6.61 -8.15 -10.02
N GLY A 105 6.55 -7.02 -9.36
CA GLY A 105 7.72 -6.26 -8.92
C GLY A 105 8.47 -5.47 -10.00
N ALA A 106 8.06 -5.56 -11.28
CA ALA A 106 8.79 -4.91 -12.37
C ALA A 106 8.72 -3.37 -12.35
N SER A 107 7.56 -2.81 -11.98
CA SER A 107 7.34 -1.36 -11.84
C SER A 107 6.79 -0.97 -10.48
N GLY A 108 6.63 -1.93 -9.59
CA GLY A 108 6.06 -1.79 -8.25
C GLY A 108 5.08 -2.92 -7.92
N ASP A 109 4.50 -2.83 -6.74
CA ASP A 109 3.61 -3.82 -6.16
C ASP A 109 2.14 -3.50 -6.49
N LEU A 110 1.80 -3.40 -7.79
CA LEU A 110 0.50 -2.88 -8.25
C LEU A 110 -0.70 -3.63 -7.64
N ALA A 111 -0.73 -4.96 -7.74
CA ALA A 111 -1.86 -5.74 -7.27
C ALA A 111 -2.07 -5.64 -5.75
N PRO A 112 -1.07 -5.86 -4.88
CA PRO A 112 -1.26 -5.72 -3.44
C PRO A 112 -1.59 -4.30 -3.01
N LEU A 113 -0.98 -3.29 -3.62
CA LEU A 113 -1.33 -1.89 -3.34
C LEU A 113 -2.73 -1.52 -3.83
N SER A 114 -3.23 -2.19 -4.88
CA SER A 114 -4.61 -2.03 -5.33
C SER A 114 -5.61 -2.63 -4.34
N HIS A 115 -5.34 -3.80 -3.77
CA HIS A 115 -6.16 -4.34 -2.68
C HIS A 115 -6.15 -3.42 -1.45
N MET A 116 -4.99 -2.84 -1.12
CA MET A 116 -4.88 -1.82 -0.06
C MET A 116 -5.77 -0.61 -0.36
N ALA A 117 -5.69 -0.08 -1.59
CA ALA A 117 -6.49 1.07 -2.03
C ALA A 117 -8.00 0.77 -2.03
N MET A 118 -8.42 -0.44 -2.40
CA MET A 118 -9.83 -0.86 -2.28
C MET A 118 -10.30 -0.79 -0.83
N GLY A 119 -9.50 -1.27 0.13
CA GLY A 119 -9.80 -1.14 1.55
C GLY A 119 -9.98 0.32 1.98
N MET A 120 -9.12 1.23 1.50
CA MET A 120 -9.23 2.67 1.75
C MET A 120 -10.50 3.28 1.14
N MET A 121 -10.96 2.76 0.01
CA MET A 121 -12.21 3.18 -0.66
C MET A 121 -13.46 2.60 0.03
N GLY A 122 -13.30 1.78 1.07
CA GLY A 122 -14.40 1.06 1.72
C GLY A 122 -14.93 -0.10 0.90
N GLU A 123 -14.11 -0.67 0.02
CA GLU A 123 -14.45 -1.84 -0.80
C GLU A 123 -13.74 -3.10 -0.31
N GLY A 124 -14.37 -4.25 -0.53
CA GLY A 124 -13.84 -5.54 -0.11
C GLY A 124 -13.85 -5.74 1.41
N LYS A 125 -12.95 -6.59 1.90
CA LYS A 125 -12.84 -6.95 3.32
C LYS A 125 -11.50 -6.50 3.90
N CYS A 126 -11.52 -6.26 5.21
CA CYS A 126 -10.31 -6.03 6.01
C CYS A 126 -10.32 -6.95 7.23
N LEU A 127 -9.18 -7.07 7.88
CA LEU A 127 -9.03 -7.65 9.20
C LEU A 127 -9.01 -6.53 10.24
N VAL A 128 -9.73 -6.72 11.33
CA VAL A 128 -9.70 -5.85 12.52
C VAL A 128 -9.32 -6.66 13.75
N GLN A 129 -8.67 -6.05 14.71
CA GLN A 129 -8.27 -6.75 15.92
C GLN A 129 -9.36 -6.69 16.98
N VAL A 130 -9.91 -7.83 17.37
CA VAL A 130 -10.93 -7.97 18.42
C VAL A 130 -10.39 -8.94 19.48
N ALA A 131 -10.22 -8.47 20.70
CA ALA A 131 -9.66 -9.28 21.81
C ALA A 131 -8.34 -10.00 21.43
N GLY A 132 -7.46 -9.33 20.71
CA GLY A 132 -6.16 -9.85 20.29
C GLY A 132 -6.19 -10.80 19.07
N LYS A 133 -7.36 -11.04 18.48
CA LYS A 133 -7.51 -11.90 17.30
C LYS A 133 -7.90 -11.07 16.08
N TRP A 134 -7.37 -11.45 14.93
CA TRP A 134 -7.75 -10.86 13.65
C TRP A 134 -9.08 -11.46 13.17
N VAL A 135 -10.05 -10.58 12.91
CA VAL A 135 -11.41 -10.97 12.49
C VAL A 135 -11.73 -10.24 11.17
N PRO A 136 -12.23 -10.96 10.15
CA PRO A 136 -12.62 -10.32 8.90
C PRO A 136 -13.88 -9.47 9.09
N LYS A 137 -13.87 -8.28 8.50
CA LYS A 137 -14.97 -7.32 8.49
C LYS A 137 -15.07 -6.67 7.11
N ASP A 138 -16.25 -6.16 6.78
CA ASP A 138 -16.43 -5.29 5.61
C ASP A 138 -15.61 -3.99 5.79
N SER A 139 -14.89 -3.59 4.74
CA SER A 139 -13.97 -2.45 4.83
C SER A 139 -14.69 -1.14 5.14
N ARG A 140 -15.87 -0.90 4.55
CA ARG A 140 -16.67 0.30 4.82
C ARG A 140 -17.10 0.37 6.27
N THR A 141 -17.64 -0.72 6.79
CA THR A 141 -18.07 -0.81 8.21
C THR A 141 -16.89 -0.59 9.16
N ALA A 142 -15.72 -1.15 8.84
CA ALA A 142 -14.54 -0.97 9.69
C ALA A 142 -14.03 0.48 9.70
N LEU A 143 -14.07 1.16 8.56
CA LEU A 143 -13.71 2.58 8.48
C LEU A 143 -14.70 3.44 9.26
N GLU A 144 -16.01 3.24 9.08
CA GLU A 144 -17.07 3.99 9.78
C GLU A 144 -16.97 3.85 11.30
N GLU A 145 -16.76 2.64 11.80
CA GLU A 145 -16.56 2.38 13.24
C GLU A 145 -15.31 3.07 13.81
N ALA A 146 -14.28 3.26 12.98
CA ALA A 146 -13.07 3.99 13.36
C ALA A 146 -13.17 5.50 13.16
N GLY A 147 -14.31 6.01 12.70
CA GLY A 147 -14.51 7.43 12.38
C GLY A 147 -13.73 7.90 11.15
N LEU A 148 -13.40 6.99 10.24
CA LEU A 148 -12.68 7.27 9.01
C LEU A 148 -13.64 7.29 7.82
N GLU A 149 -13.51 8.32 6.98
CA GLU A 149 -14.27 8.39 5.74
C GLU A 149 -13.61 7.59 4.62
N PRO A 150 -14.37 6.77 3.86
CA PRO A 150 -13.86 6.11 2.67
C PRO A 150 -13.30 7.12 1.66
N VAL A 151 -12.14 6.81 1.12
CA VAL A 151 -11.45 7.69 0.15
C VAL A 151 -12.19 7.68 -1.18
N LYS A 152 -12.55 8.87 -1.66
CA LYS A 152 -12.95 9.11 -3.05
C LYS A 152 -11.72 9.59 -3.81
N LEU A 153 -11.23 8.76 -4.72
CA LEU A 153 -10.01 9.03 -5.48
C LEU A 153 -10.23 10.18 -6.48
N GLN A 154 -9.32 11.12 -6.50
CA GLN A 154 -9.25 12.18 -7.52
C GLN A 154 -8.20 11.85 -8.58
N ALA A 155 -8.11 12.72 -9.61
CA ALA A 155 -7.15 12.55 -10.69
C ALA A 155 -5.74 12.25 -10.18
N LYS A 156 -5.08 11.22 -10.74
CA LYS A 156 -3.77 10.68 -10.39
C LYS A 156 -3.70 9.89 -9.07
N GLU A 157 -4.61 10.03 -8.15
CA GLU A 157 -4.49 9.41 -6.81
C GLU A 157 -4.49 7.88 -6.85
N GLY A 158 -5.27 7.27 -7.72
CA GLY A 158 -5.24 5.82 -7.93
C GLY A 158 -3.84 5.35 -8.30
N LEU A 159 -3.25 5.91 -9.36
CA LEU A 159 -1.89 5.59 -9.76
C LEU A 159 -0.87 5.90 -8.65
N SER A 160 -1.04 7.03 -7.96
CA SER A 160 -0.13 7.43 -6.87
C SER A 160 -0.16 6.46 -5.69
N ILE A 161 -1.29 5.82 -5.40
CA ILE A 161 -1.39 4.84 -4.31
C ILE A 161 -0.79 3.50 -4.73
N ILE A 162 -1.09 3.03 -5.95
CA ILE A 162 -0.76 1.65 -6.33
C ILE A 162 0.66 1.48 -6.91
N ASN A 163 1.29 2.54 -7.40
CA ASN A 163 2.61 2.45 -8.01
C ASN A 163 3.72 2.75 -7.00
N GLY A 164 4.29 1.70 -6.43
CA GLY A 164 5.39 1.74 -5.47
C GLY A 164 5.83 0.36 -5.04
N THR A 165 6.90 0.28 -4.24
CA THR A 165 7.59 -0.95 -3.84
C THR A 165 7.37 -1.31 -2.36
N SER A 166 6.24 -0.89 -1.81
CA SER A 166 6.02 -0.96 -0.35
C SER A 166 5.87 -2.38 0.17
N GLN A 167 5.30 -3.30 -0.63
CA GLN A 167 5.22 -4.72 -0.25
C GLN A 167 6.62 -5.36 -0.25
N MET A 168 7.40 -5.15 -1.32
CA MET A 168 8.77 -5.65 -1.39
C MET A 168 9.61 -5.15 -0.21
N CYS A 169 9.49 -3.85 0.12
CA CYS A 169 10.18 -3.26 1.27
C CYS A 169 9.71 -3.86 2.61
N ALA A 170 8.42 -4.15 2.77
CA ALA A 170 7.90 -4.78 3.99
C ALA A 170 8.49 -6.18 4.19
N TYR A 171 8.48 -7.01 3.16
CA TYR A 171 9.10 -8.33 3.22
C TYR A 171 10.62 -8.27 3.45
N LEU A 172 11.31 -7.32 2.79
CA LEU A 172 12.75 -7.12 3.01
C LEU A 172 13.03 -6.74 4.47
N THR A 173 12.25 -5.81 5.03
CA THR A 173 12.39 -5.40 6.43
C THR A 173 12.21 -6.59 7.37
N GLN A 174 11.17 -7.39 7.20
CA GLN A 174 10.94 -8.59 8.00
C GLN A 174 12.09 -9.60 7.85
N THR A 175 12.59 -9.76 6.63
CA THR A 175 13.72 -10.67 6.36
C THR A 175 14.98 -10.21 7.09
N VAL A 176 15.30 -8.92 7.07
CA VAL A 176 16.47 -8.36 7.77
C VAL A 176 16.35 -8.60 9.28
N LEU A 177 15.17 -8.30 9.88
CA LEU A 177 14.95 -8.55 11.30
C LEU A 177 15.11 -10.03 11.69
N ASN A 178 14.60 -10.93 10.84
CA ASN A 178 14.77 -12.37 11.06
C ASN A 178 16.24 -12.81 10.92
N MET A 179 16.98 -12.24 9.97
CA MET A 179 18.40 -12.52 9.77
C MET A 179 19.25 -12.06 10.96
N GLU A 180 19.00 -10.89 11.53
CA GLU A 180 19.69 -10.42 12.75
C GLU A 180 19.51 -11.42 13.90
N THR A 181 18.27 -11.88 14.12
CA THR A 181 17.97 -12.89 15.13
C THR A 181 18.69 -14.21 14.85
N LEU A 182 18.71 -14.64 13.60
CA LEU A 182 19.36 -15.89 13.18
C LEU A 182 20.90 -15.81 13.35
N CYS A 183 21.52 -14.70 13.02
CA CYS A 183 22.95 -14.48 13.23
C CYS A 183 23.30 -14.60 14.72
N PHE A 184 22.55 -13.91 15.58
CA PHE A 184 22.75 -14.00 17.02
C PHE A 184 22.61 -15.45 17.55
N ALA A 185 21.57 -16.16 17.11
CA ALA A 185 21.36 -17.57 17.50
C ALA A 185 22.49 -18.49 17.01
N SER A 186 23.00 -18.22 15.80
CA SER A 186 24.16 -18.95 15.25
C SER A 186 25.41 -18.75 16.09
N ASP A 187 25.74 -17.50 16.44
CA ASP A 187 26.92 -17.18 17.26
C ASP A 187 26.80 -17.82 18.64
N ALA A 188 25.64 -17.75 19.28
CA ALA A 188 25.41 -18.41 20.57
C ALA A 188 25.53 -19.93 20.48
N SER A 189 25.05 -20.55 19.40
CA SER A 189 25.15 -22.00 19.15
C SER A 189 26.62 -22.42 18.97
N VAL A 190 27.40 -21.65 18.23
CA VAL A 190 28.85 -21.91 18.03
C VAL A 190 29.56 -21.77 19.35
N ALA A 191 29.34 -20.73 20.14
CA ALA A 191 29.95 -20.53 21.44
C ALA A 191 29.68 -21.72 22.38
N CYS A 192 28.41 -22.19 22.46
CA CYS A 192 28.08 -23.38 23.25
C CYS A 192 28.78 -24.63 22.73
N SER A 193 28.94 -24.78 21.44
CA SER A 193 29.59 -25.94 20.83
C SER A 193 31.11 -25.93 21.16
N VAL A 194 31.75 -24.79 21.01
CA VAL A 194 33.17 -24.63 21.33
C VAL A 194 33.43 -24.92 22.81
N GLU A 195 32.59 -24.44 23.71
CA GLU A 195 32.68 -24.72 25.15
C GLU A 195 32.51 -26.22 25.44
N ALA A 196 31.50 -26.87 24.83
CA ALA A 196 31.21 -28.27 25.04
C ALA A 196 32.34 -29.20 24.60
N ILE A 197 33.03 -28.89 23.51
CA ILE A 197 34.18 -29.67 23.00
C ILE A 197 35.51 -29.25 23.62
N ARG A 198 35.48 -28.30 24.55
CA ARG A 198 36.70 -27.68 25.16
C ARG A 198 37.65 -27.13 24.10
N GLY A 199 37.08 -26.46 23.10
CA GLY A 199 37.84 -25.80 22.04
C GLY A 199 38.66 -24.62 22.56
N SER A 200 39.62 -24.19 21.76
CA SER A 200 40.43 -23.00 22.05
C SER A 200 39.67 -21.73 21.56
N HIS A 201 39.74 -20.65 22.34
CA HIS A 201 39.24 -19.33 21.96
C HIS A 201 40.22 -18.63 21.03
#